data_baeaece6fc5f4aeabbc6e853d08efc77
#
_entry.id   baeaece6fc5f4aeabbc6e853d08efc77
#
_cell.length_a   1.000
_cell.length_b   1.000
_cell.length_c   1.000
_cell.angle_alpha   90.00
_cell.angle_beta   90.00
_cell.angle_gamma   90.00
#
_symmetry.space_group_name_H-M   'P 1'
#
loop_
_entity.id
_entity.type
_entity.pdbx_description
1 polymer ?
#
loop_
_entity_poly.entity_id
_entity_poly.type
_entity_poly.pdbx_seq_one_letter_code
_entity_poly.pdbx_strand_id
1 'polypeptide(L)'
;MRTSPPKKFRKDKNMVDLHVHSTCSDGTFTPEELVDYAIQKGLTAFALTDHDTVNGLDRAIRYADELRQAQAASLVISSRNDADDRFPVSFSRNDAAARLPAASVSDTDASMPQVPEVIPGIELSTEYQGKDIHMVGLFIDYHQPEFAHYLEDFIRSRENRNKKMCVLLREHDIDITYEALLAEFPGAIITRAHFARYLLSHGYIQSMKEAFDRYVGDHCPCFVPREKVTPAQAVELILGAGGVPVLAHPILYHMSDDRLDTLVAELKKIGLVGIEAIYSTYNTAEERQIRGLASKYDLKISGGSDFHGANKPKIDLGTGWGKLYVPDEVLENLRPEKK
;
A
#
# COMPACT_ATOMS: atom_id res chain seq x y z
N MET A 1 45.03 7.75 6.45
CA MET A 1 43.59 7.87 6.71
C MET A 1 43.01 6.47 6.63
N ARG A 2 42.54 5.91 7.75
CA ARG A 2 41.94 4.59 7.79
C ARG A 2 40.44 4.76 7.51
N THR A 3 39.94 4.31 6.38
CA THR A 3 38.51 4.25 6.05
C THR A 3 37.90 3.16 6.89
N SER A 4 36.96 3.53 7.76
CA SER A 4 36.15 2.58 8.52
C SER A 4 35.28 1.77 7.56
N PRO A 5 35.16 0.44 7.76
CA PRO A 5 34.29 -0.38 6.92
C PRO A 5 32.81 0.05 7.09
N PRO A 6 31.98 -0.14 6.07
CA PRO A 6 30.56 0.18 6.15
C PRO A 6 29.91 -0.61 7.29
N LYS A 7 29.11 0.07 8.11
CA LYS A 7 28.37 -0.55 9.21
C LYS A 7 27.46 -1.64 8.61
N LYS A 8 27.71 -2.90 8.96
CA LYS A 8 26.80 -4.00 8.70
C LYS A 8 25.44 -3.63 9.27
N PHE A 9 24.41 -3.57 8.45
CA PHE A 9 23.03 -3.49 8.89
C PHE A 9 22.78 -4.68 9.82
N ARG A 10 22.31 -4.40 11.02
CA ARG A 10 21.91 -5.44 11.98
C ARG A 10 20.71 -6.18 11.39
N LYS A 11 20.87 -7.49 11.17
CA LYS A 11 19.88 -8.42 10.59
C LYS A 11 18.70 -8.75 11.55
N ASP A 12 18.56 -8.07 12.69
CA ASP A 12 17.73 -8.52 13.81
C ASP A 12 16.59 -7.52 14.16
N LYS A 13 16.12 -6.71 13.22
CA LYS A 13 14.96 -5.85 13.48
C LYS A 13 13.85 -6.23 12.53
N ASN A 14 12.82 -6.89 13.08
CA ASN A 14 11.56 -7.12 12.42
C ASN A 14 10.96 -5.79 11.95
N MET A 15 10.46 -5.75 10.74
CA MET A 15 9.88 -4.53 10.17
C MET A 15 8.64 -4.87 9.34
N VAL A 16 7.73 -3.93 9.29
CA VAL A 16 6.49 -3.99 8.52
C VAL A 16 6.41 -2.85 7.52
N ASP A 17 5.48 -2.95 6.57
CA ASP A 17 5.08 -1.88 5.67
C ASP A 17 3.56 -1.81 5.61
N LEU A 18 2.95 -0.76 6.18
CA LEU A 18 1.50 -0.69 6.33
C LEU A 18 0.81 0.17 5.26
N HIS A 19 1.53 0.46 4.15
CA HIS A 19 0.99 1.25 3.05
C HIS A 19 1.64 0.82 1.72
N VAL A 20 0.96 -0.08 0.98
CA VAL A 20 1.50 -0.71 -0.24
C VAL A 20 0.41 -0.85 -1.29
N HIS A 21 0.75 -0.59 -2.56
CA HIS A 21 -0.16 -0.64 -3.71
C HIS A 21 0.24 -1.71 -4.72
N SER A 22 -0.78 -2.40 -5.25
CA SER A 22 -0.65 -3.40 -6.31
C SER A 22 -1.16 -2.90 -7.67
N THR A 23 -1.10 -3.77 -8.67
CA THR A 23 -1.74 -3.54 -9.99
C THR A 23 -3.27 -3.50 -9.94
N CYS A 24 -3.91 -3.77 -8.81
CA CYS A 24 -5.35 -3.60 -8.65
C CYS A 24 -5.72 -2.12 -8.49
N SER A 25 -4.76 -1.27 -8.11
CA SER A 25 -4.85 0.19 -8.24
C SER A 25 -3.74 0.70 -9.15
N ASP A 26 -2.79 1.46 -8.65
CA ASP A 26 -1.74 2.11 -9.43
C ASP A 26 -0.32 1.70 -9.06
N GLY A 27 -0.15 0.58 -8.40
CA GLY A 27 1.13 -0.12 -8.30
C GLY A 27 1.51 -0.82 -9.61
N THR A 28 2.72 -1.35 -9.67
CA THR A 28 3.22 -2.09 -10.84
C THR A 28 3.55 -3.54 -10.55
N PHE A 29 3.38 -3.98 -9.32
CA PHE A 29 3.52 -5.36 -8.89
C PHE A 29 2.14 -5.97 -8.70
N THR A 30 1.94 -7.21 -9.16
CA THR A 30 0.74 -7.98 -8.82
C THR A 30 0.67 -8.24 -7.32
N PRO A 31 -0.51 -8.55 -6.76
CA PRO A 31 -0.61 -8.94 -5.35
C PRO A 31 0.33 -10.08 -4.95
N GLU A 32 0.52 -11.06 -5.81
CA GLU A 32 1.42 -12.20 -5.60
C GLU A 32 2.90 -11.77 -5.63
N GLU A 33 3.30 -10.95 -6.61
CA GLU A 33 4.67 -10.40 -6.70
C GLU A 33 5.02 -9.53 -5.49
N LEU A 34 4.04 -8.85 -4.88
CA LEU A 34 4.26 -8.10 -3.64
C LEU A 34 4.58 -9.02 -2.46
N VAL A 35 3.92 -10.18 -2.36
CA VAL A 35 4.25 -11.19 -1.34
C VAL A 35 5.68 -11.69 -1.53
N ASP A 36 6.06 -12.06 -2.76
CA ASP A 36 7.43 -12.51 -3.08
C ASP A 36 8.46 -11.43 -2.76
N TYR A 37 8.15 -10.17 -3.10
CA TYR A 37 9.04 -9.06 -2.83
C TYR A 37 9.16 -8.74 -1.34
N ALA A 38 8.08 -8.85 -0.58
CA ALA A 38 8.09 -8.70 0.87
C ALA A 38 8.92 -9.80 1.57
N ILE A 39 8.87 -11.04 1.09
CA ILE A 39 9.77 -12.13 1.50
C ILE A 39 11.23 -11.75 1.24
N GLN A 40 11.53 -11.28 0.03
CA GLN A 40 12.88 -10.85 -0.36
C GLN A 40 13.40 -9.70 0.52
N LYS A 41 12.53 -8.79 0.92
CA LYS A 41 12.83 -7.66 1.82
C LYS A 41 12.95 -8.06 3.27
N GLY A 42 12.48 -9.25 3.66
CA GLY A 42 12.46 -9.73 5.03
C GLY A 42 11.43 -9.01 5.90
N LEU A 43 10.31 -8.58 5.31
CA LEU A 43 9.18 -8.02 6.04
C LEU A 43 8.49 -9.13 6.84
N THR A 44 8.07 -8.82 8.07
CA THR A 44 7.24 -9.70 8.90
C THR A 44 5.76 -9.59 8.53
N ALA A 45 5.34 -8.39 8.09
CA ALA A 45 4.00 -8.13 7.57
C ALA A 45 4.01 -6.95 6.60
N PHE A 46 3.00 -6.90 5.72
CA PHE A 46 2.65 -5.69 4.98
C PHE A 46 1.14 -5.56 4.84
N ALA A 47 0.64 -4.32 4.76
CA ALA A 47 -0.76 -4.06 4.44
C ALA A 47 -0.90 -3.76 2.95
N LEU A 48 -1.75 -4.51 2.26
CA LEU A 48 -2.14 -4.18 0.89
C LEU A 48 -3.29 -3.17 0.95
N THR A 49 -3.03 -1.95 0.49
CA THR A 49 -3.90 -0.79 0.67
C THR A 49 -4.21 -0.11 -0.66
N ASP A 50 -4.60 -0.88 -1.65
CA ASP A 50 -4.95 -0.37 -2.98
C ASP A 50 -6.01 0.74 -2.93
N HIS A 51 -5.88 1.74 -3.81
CA HIS A 51 -6.82 2.86 -3.89
C HIS A 51 -8.23 2.43 -4.24
N ASP A 52 -9.17 2.65 -3.31
CA ASP A 52 -10.62 2.45 -3.46
C ASP A 52 -11.01 1.04 -3.97
N THR A 53 -10.19 0.02 -3.71
CA THR A 53 -10.46 -1.36 -4.11
C THR A 53 -9.86 -2.38 -3.14
N VAL A 54 -10.50 -3.53 -3.05
CA VAL A 54 -10.06 -4.69 -2.28
C VAL A 54 -9.74 -5.90 -3.17
N ASN A 55 -9.74 -5.73 -4.50
CA ASN A 55 -9.62 -6.82 -5.47
C ASN A 55 -8.29 -7.58 -5.38
N GLY A 56 -7.25 -6.98 -4.79
CA GLY A 56 -5.95 -7.61 -4.58
C GLY A 56 -5.86 -8.49 -3.34
N LEU A 57 -6.75 -8.29 -2.35
CA LEU A 57 -6.61 -8.88 -1.01
C LEU A 57 -6.68 -10.41 -1.02
N ASP A 58 -7.73 -10.99 -1.60
CA ASP A 58 -7.88 -12.46 -1.66
C ASP A 58 -6.70 -13.13 -2.36
N ARG A 59 -6.16 -12.47 -3.40
CA ARG A 59 -5.03 -12.99 -4.18
C ARG A 59 -3.76 -13.02 -3.32
N ALA A 60 -3.42 -11.89 -2.69
CA ALA A 60 -2.22 -11.78 -1.84
C ALA A 60 -2.30 -12.71 -0.62
N ILE A 61 -3.43 -12.72 0.08
CA ILE A 61 -3.64 -13.51 1.30
C ILE A 61 -3.56 -15.00 0.96
N ARG A 62 -4.32 -15.46 -0.04
CA ARG A 62 -4.29 -16.87 -0.46
C ARG A 62 -2.90 -17.32 -0.89
N TYR A 63 -2.20 -16.50 -1.69
CA TYR A 63 -0.85 -16.83 -2.14
C TYR A 63 0.15 -16.94 -0.97
N ALA A 64 0.08 -16.03 0.00
CA ALA A 64 0.89 -16.10 1.21
C ALA A 64 0.58 -17.37 2.03
N ASP A 65 -0.69 -17.76 2.14
CA ASP A 65 -1.10 -18.97 2.84
C ASP A 65 -0.62 -20.26 2.13
N GLU A 66 -0.70 -20.30 0.81
CA GLU A 66 -0.16 -21.41 0.00
C GLU A 66 1.36 -21.56 0.22
N LEU A 67 2.11 -20.46 0.26
CA LEU A 67 3.55 -20.49 0.53
C LEU A 67 3.85 -20.99 1.96
N ARG A 68 3.09 -20.56 2.98
CA ARG A 68 3.26 -21.05 4.36
C ARG A 68 2.97 -22.55 4.47
N GLN A 69 1.93 -23.02 3.81
CA GLN A 69 1.58 -24.45 3.78
C GLN A 69 2.67 -25.27 3.10
N ALA A 70 3.22 -24.79 1.98
CA ALA A 70 4.32 -25.47 1.28
C ALA A 70 5.59 -25.53 2.14
N GLN A 71 5.92 -24.46 2.87
CA GLN A 71 7.04 -24.45 3.82
C GLN A 71 6.85 -25.46 4.95
N ALA A 72 5.66 -25.49 5.56
CA ALA A 72 5.35 -26.43 6.64
C ALA A 72 5.43 -27.89 6.17
N ALA A 73 4.94 -28.20 4.96
CA ALA A 73 5.04 -29.54 4.37
C ALA A 73 6.50 -29.96 4.14
N SER A 74 7.35 -29.05 3.66
CA SER A 74 8.78 -29.30 3.43
C SER A 74 9.53 -29.63 4.73
N LEU A 75 9.21 -28.92 5.81
CA LEU A 75 9.80 -29.17 7.14
C LEU A 75 9.41 -30.56 7.70
N VAL A 76 8.16 -30.99 7.51
CA VAL A 76 7.67 -32.32 7.92
C VAL A 76 8.39 -33.43 7.15
N ILE A 77 8.66 -33.23 5.85
CA ILE A 77 9.38 -34.22 5.03
C ILE A 77 10.86 -34.30 5.45
N SER A 78 11.52 -33.17 5.70
CA SER A 78 12.90 -33.15 6.19
C SER A 78 13.05 -33.86 7.53
N SER A 79 12.14 -33.60 8.48
CA SER A 79 12.18 -34.25 9.80
C SER A 79 11.90 -35.75 9.77
N ARG A 80 11.22 -36.26 8.72
CA ARG A 80 10.98 -37.70 8.53
C ARG A 80 12.16 -38.40 7.87
N ASN A 81 12.89 -37.73 6.98
CA ASN A 81 14.07 -38.30 6.31
C ASN A 81 15.25 -38.48 7.25
N ASP A 82 15.34 -37.71 8.36
CA ASP A 82 16.33 -37.91 9.41
C ASP A 82 16.02 -39.14 10.29
N ALA A 83 14.82 -39.73 10.19
CA ALA A 83 14.39 -40.86 11.00
C ALA A 83 14.37 -42.21 10.28
N ASP A 84 14.47 -42.26 8.94
CA ASP A 84 14.35 -43.53 8.20
C ASP A 84 15.16 -43.50 6.88
N ASP A 85 16.32 -44.11 6.91
CA ASP A 85 17.30 -44.16 5.80
C ASP A 85 16.97 -45.29 4.79
N ARG A 86 15.72 -45.40 4.33
CA ARG A 86 15.35 -46.33 3.25
C ARG A 86 14.15 -45.85 2.42
N PHE A 87 14.38 -45.63 1.15
CA PHE A 87 13.55 -45.45 -0.05
C PHE A 87 13.47 -44.04 -0.65
N PRO A 88 13.92 -43.91 -1.94
CA PRO A 88 13.75 -42.68 -2.70
C PRO A 88 12.33 -42.63 -3.31
N VAL A 89 11.53 -41.68 -2.89
CA VAL A 89 10.25 -41.36 -3.55
C VAL A 89 10.47 -40.09 -4.36
N SER A 90 10.36 -40.24 -5.67
CA SER A 90 10.38 -39.08 -6.60
C SER A 90 9.02 -38.39 -6.54
N PHE A 91 8.95 -37.18 -5.98
CA PHE A 91 7.77 -36.33 -6.05
C PHE A 91 7.95 -35.25 -7.11
N SER A 92 6.91 -35.07 -7.94
CA SER A 92 6.74 -33.95 -8.86
C SER A 92 6.69 -32.64 -8.06
N ARG A 93 7.58 -31.68 -8.40
CA ARG A 93 7.59 -30.34 -7.82
C ARG A 93 6.32 -29.59 -8.23
N ASN A 94 5.51 -29.18 -7.24
CA ASN A 94 4.46 -28.22 -7.48
C ASN A 94 5.09 -26.85 -7.85
N ASP A 95 4.48 -26.16 -8.81
CA ASP A 95 4.99 -24.88 -9.35
C ASP A 95 5.21 -23.78 -8.28
N ALA A 96 4.49 -23.82 -7.16
CA ALA A 96 4.64 -22.87 -6.05
C ALA A 96 6.00 -22.96 -5.33
N ALA A 97 6.56 -24.18 -5.17
CA ALA A 97 7.87 -24.37 -4.52
C ALA A 97 9.04 -23.91 -5.41
N ALA A 98 8.81 -23.81 -6.73
CA ALA A 98 9.82 -23.37 -7.69
C ALA A 98 10.00 -21.83 -7.75
N ARG A 99 9.09 -21.07 -7.13
CA ARG A 99 9.12 -19.59 -7.10
C ARG A 99 9.87 -19.00 -5.90
N LEU A 100 10.21 -19.81 -4.90
CA LEU A 100 11.07 -19.35 -3.81
C LEU A 100 12.49 -19.14 -4.35
N PRO A 101 13.15 -18.00 -4.07
CA PRO A 101 14.53 -17.78 -4.50
C PRO A 101 15.42 -18.90 -3.94
N ALA A 102 16.18 -19.56 -4.83
CA ALA A 102 17.14 -20.57 -4.43
C ALA A 102 18.19 -19.92 -3.52
N ALA A 103 18.17 -20.26 -2.24
CA ALA A 103 19.24 -19.90 -1.32
C ALA A 103 20.54 -20.54 -1.87
N SER A 104 21.55 -19.72 -2.16
CA SER A 104 22.88 -20.23 -2.49
C SER A 104 23.38 -21.03 -1.29
N VAL A 105 23.60 -22.33 -1.51
CA VAL A 105 24.04 -23.28 -0.49
C VAL A 105 25.48 -22.93 -0.08
N SER A 106 25.62 -22.08 0.91
CA SER A 106 26.85 -21.94 1.72
C SER A 106 26.48 -21.14 3.00
N ASP A 107 25.88 -21.83 3.96
CA ASP A 107 26.09 -21.64 5.41
C ASP A 107 25.00 -22.42 6.14
N THR A 108 25.43 -23.27 7.07
CA THR A 108 24.64 -24.26 7.81
C THR A 108 23.80 -23.62 8.95
N ASP A 109 23.04 -22.55 8.66
CA ASP A 109 22.03 -21.99 9.58
C ASP A 109 21.03 -21.06 8.85
N ALA A 110 20.66 -21.34 7.62
CA ALA A 110 19.67 -20.55 6.89
C ALA A 110 18.26 -21.07 7.26
N SER A 111 17.64 -20.47 8.29
CA SER A 111 16.20 -20.58 8.48
C SER A 111 15.48 -20.19 7.18
N MET A 112 14.47 -20.96 6.80
CA MET A 112 13.64 -20.64 5.62
C MET A 112 13.15 -19.18 5.71
N PRO A 113 13.15 -18.42 4.59
CA PRO A 113 12.69 -17.04 4.62
C PRO A 113 11.25 -16.98 5.12
N GLN A 114 10.96 -16.09 6.05
CA GLN A 114 9.64 -15.94 6.64
C GLN A 114 8.65 -15.40 5.59
N VAL A 115 7.49 -16.05 5.43
CA VAL A 115 6.39 -15.53 4.63
C VAL A 115 5.66 -14.46 5.45
N PRO A 116 5.57 -13.20 4.95
CA PRO A 116 4.97 -12.10 5.70
C PRO A 116 3.47 -12.30 5.92
N GLU A 117 2.94 -11.75 7.01
CA GLU A 117 1.50 -11.58 7.18
C GLU A 117 1.00 -10.52 6.19
N VAL A 118 -0.06 -10.82 5.43
CA VAL A 118 -0.76 -9.85 4.60
C VAL A 118 -1.91 -9.28 5.40
N ILE A 119 -1.83 -7.99 5.72
CA ILE A 119 -2.88 -7.28 6.46
C ILE A 119 -3.91 -6.78 5.44
N PRO A 120 -5.19 -7.16 5.57
CA PRO A 120 -6.23 -6.63 4.70
C PRO A 120 -6.44 -5.15 4.95
N GLY A 121 -6.24 -4.35 3.90
CA GLY A 121 -6.34 -2.90 3.97
C GLY A 121 -6.96 -2.30 2.70
N ILE A 122 -7.12 -0.99 2.73
CA ILE A 122 -7.59 -0.16 1.63
C ILE A 122 -7.08 1.27 1.84
N GLU A 123 -6.80 2.02 0.78
CA GLU A 123 -6.63 3.46 0.84
C GLU A 123 -7.80 4.16 0.15
N LEU A 124 -8.68 4.78 0.95
CA LEU A 124 -9.83 5.54 0.45
C LEU A 124 -9.40 6.96 0.11
N SER A 125 -9.62 7.35 -1.17
CA SER A 125 -9.37 8.72 -1.60
C SER A 125 -10.60 9.59 -1.32
N THR A 126 -10.42 10.65 -0.56
CA THR A 126 -11.48 11.55 -0.12
C THR A 126 -11.17 13.01 -0.45
N GLU A 127 -12.12 13.91 -0.28
CA GLU A 127 -11.94 15.34 -0.48
C GLU A 127 -12.31 16.11 0.78
N TYR A 128 -11.46 17.06 1.18
CA TYR A 128 -11.70 18.00 2.27
C TYR A 128 -11.27 19.41 1.87
N GLN A 129 -12.24 20.31 1.76
CA GLN A 129 -12.03 21.72 1.42
C GLN A 129 -11.15 21.93 0.15
N GLY A 130 -11.46 21.18 -0.91
CA GLY A 130 -10.75 21.26 -2.19
C GLY A 130 -9.39 20.54 -2.23
N LYS A 131 -9.06 19.75 -1.20
CA LYS A 131 -7.83 18.95 -1.12
C LYS A 131 -8.15 17.46 -1.16
N ASP A 132 -7.35 16.70 -1.91
CA ASP A 132 -7.38 15.25 -1.82
C ASP A 132 -6.78 14.81 -0.47
N ILE A 133 -7.54 14.06 0.30
CA ILE A 133 -7.16 13.49 1.59
C ILE A 133 -7.30 11.98 1.50
N HIS A 134 -6.32 11.24 1.96
CA HIS A 134 -6.37 9.78 1.91
C HIS A 134 -6.55 9.18 3.32
N MET A 135 -7.39 8.15 3.37
CA MET A 135 -7.66 7.40 4.60
C MET A 135 -7.30 5.93 4.40
N VAL A 136 -6.28 5.47 5.10
CA VAL A 136 -5.93 4.05 5.13
C VAL A 136 -6.83 3.33 6.13
N GLY A 137 -7.49 2.27 5.68
CA GLY A 137 -8.16 1.29 6.53
C GLY A 137 -7.30 0.06 6.67
N LEU A 138 -6.98 -0.35 7.91
CA LEU A 138 -6.26 -1.58 8.20
C LEU A 138 -7.20 -2.59 8.87
N PHE A 139 -6.93 -3.90 8.72
CA PHE A 139 -7.71 -4.99 9.33
C PHE A 139 -9.19 -4.97 8.96
N ILE A 140 -9.55 -4.50 7.78
CA ILE A 140 -10.94 -4.43 7.33
C ILE A 140 -11.49 -5.84 7.06
N ASP A 141 -12.74 -6.08 7.47
CA ASP A 141 -13.53 -7.21 6.98
C ASP A 141 -14.19 -6.81 5.64
N TYR A 142 -13.45 -7.00 4.56
CA TYR A 142 -13.85 -6.60 3.21
C TYR A 142 -14.90 -7.52 2.57
N HIS A 143 -15.29 -8.60 3.25
CA HIS A 143 -16.39 -9.47 2.82
C HIS A 143 -17.76 -9.01 3.32
N GLN A 144 -17.83 -7.97 4.17
CA GLN A 144 -19.10 -7.45 4.66
C GLN A 144 -19.90 -6.81 3.51
N PRO A 145 -21.19 -7.19 3.33
CA PRO A 145 -22.01 -6.67 2.24
C PRO A 145 -22.19 -5.14 2.28
N GLU A 146 -22.32 -4.57 3.49
CA GLU A 146 -22.44 -3.13 3.66
C GLU A 146 -21.17 -2.41 3.20
N PHE A 147 -19.99 -2.95 3.51
CA PHE A 147 -18.73 -2.39 3.05
C PHE A 147 -18.62 -2.40 1.53
N ALA A 148 -18.97 -3.52 0.88
CA ALA A 148 -18.97 -3.63 -0.57
C ALA A 148 -19.91 -2.62 -1.23
N HIS A 149 -21.12 -2.44 -0.67
CA HIS A 149 -22.09 -1.48 -1.19
C HIS A 149 -21.60 -0.02 -1.11
N TYR A 150 -21.02 0.39 0.05
CA TYR A 150 -20.45 1.73 0.18
C TYR A 150 -19.22 1.93 -0.72
N LEU A 151 -18.40 0.89 -0.90
CA LEU A 151 -17.23 0.96 -1.78
C LEU A 151 -17.65 1.20 -3.25
N GLU A 152 -18.80 0.68 -3.69
CA GLU A 152 -19.36 0.98 -5.02
C GLU A 152 -19.59 2.48 -5.24
N ASP A 153 -20.02 3.23 -4.23
CA ASP A 153 -20.22 4.68 -4.32
C ASP A 153 -18.89 5.42 -4.52
N PHE A 154 -17.83 4.98 -3.84
CA PHE A 154 -16.48 5.50 -4.03
C PHE A 154 -15.96 5.23 -5.45
N ILE A 155 -16.14 4.01 -5.95
CA ILE A 155 -15.75 3.61 -7.32
C ILE A 155 -16.52 4.44 -8.34
N ARG A 156 -17.83 4.56 -8.19
CA ARG A 156 -18.71 5.33 -9.11
C ARG A 156 -18.35 6.81 -9.15
N SER A 157 -18.06 7.41 -7.99
CA SER A 157 -17.58 8.80 -7.89
C SER A 157 -16.27 8.98 -8.66
N ARG A 158 -15.33 8.02 -8.51
CA ARG A 158 -14.05 8.03 -9.23
C ARG A 158 -14.25 7.89 -10.75
N GLU A 159 -15.07 6.96 -11.19
CA GLU A 159 -15.37 6.78 -12.62
C GLU A 159 -15.95 8.04 -13.26
N ASN A 160 -16.93 8.66 -12.59
CA ASN A 160 -17.55 9.89 -13.06
C ASN A 160 -16.54 11.02 -13.21
N ARG A 161 -15.66 11.17 -12.21
CA ARG A 161 -14.54 12.12 -12.27
C ARG A 161 -13.61 11.81 -13.44
N ASN A 162 -13.20 10.56 -13.62
CA ASN A 162 -12.28 10.15 -14.67
C ASN A 162 -12.84 10.41 -16.07
N LYS A 163 -14.13 10.13 -16.31
CA LYS A 163 -14.82 10.45 -17.57
C LYS A 163 -14.80 11.96 -17.85
N LYS A 164 -15.06 12.81 -16.83
CA LYS A 164 -14.94 14.27 -16.96
C LYS A 164 -13.50 14.70 -17.27
N MET A 165 -12.50 14.11 -16.65
CA MET A 165 -11.09 14.39 -16.94
C MET A 165 -10.71 14.02 -18.38
N CYS A 166 -11.20 12.90 -18.92
CA CYS A 166 -11.01 12.54 -20.34
C CYS A 166 -11.60 13.60 -21.28
N VAL A 167 -12.75 14.19 -20.94
CA VAL A 167 -13.33 15.27 -21.73
C VAL A 167 -12.40 16.48 -21.75
N LEU A 168 -11.95 16.94 -20.60
CA LEU A 168 -11.04 18.09 -20.48
C LEU A 168 -9.70 17.85 -21.19
N LEU A 169 -9.13 16.64 -21.08
CA LEU A 169 -7.89 16.29 -21.78
C LEU A 169 -8.04 16.34 -23.30
N ARG A 170 -9.19 15.93 -23.85
CA ARG A 170 -9.46 16.07 -25.29
C ARG A 170 -9.57 17.53 -25.74
N GLU A 171 -10.05 18.44 -24.88
CA GLU A 171 -10.05 19.89 -25.15
C GLU A 171 -8.63 20.47 -25.21
N HIS A 172 -7.63 19.71 -24.73
CA HIS A 172 -6.19 20.00 -24.79
C HIS A 172 -5.45 19.14 -25.85
N ASP A 173 -6.15 18.70 -26.89
CA ASP A 173 -5.60 17.91 -28.01
C ASP A 173 -4.98 16.57 -27.62
N ILE A 174 -5.44 15.98 -26.49
CA ILE A 174 -5.01 14.66 -26.02
C ILE A 174 -6.11 13.64 -26.34
N ASP A 175 -5.82 12.71 -27.25
CA ASP A 175 -6.78 11.67 -27.63
C ASP A 175 -6.81 10.58 -26.53
N ILE A 176 -7.79 10.69 -25.65
CA ILE A 176 -7.98 9.79 -24.51
C ILE A 176 -9.46 9.57 -24.22
N THR A 177 -9.84 8.31 -23.96
CA THR A 177 -11.16 7.93 -23.47
C THR A 177 -11.04 7.10 -22.20
N TYR A 178 -12.12 7.00 -21.44
CA TYR A 178 -12.12 6.16 -20.26
C TYR A 178 -11.99 4.67 -20.63
N GLU A 179 -12.58 4.27 -21.75
CA GLU A 179 -12.49 2.91 -22.30
C GLU A 179 -11.05 2.56 -22.72
N ALA A 180 -10.32 3.53 -23.30
CA ALA A 180 -8.89 3.34 -23.63
C ALA A 180 -8.04 3.13 -22.38
N LEU A 181 -8.31 3.88 -21.32
CA LEU A 181 -7.65 3.67 -20.02
C LEU A 181 -7.94 2.28 -19.44
N LEU A 182 -9.20 1.84 -19.46
CA LEU A 182 -9.56 0.50 -18.98
C LEU A 182 -8.92 -0.62 -19.82
N ALA A 183 -8.75 -0.39 -21.12
CA ALA A 183 -8.09 -1.36 -22.00
C ALA A 183 -6.57 -1.45 -21.75
N GLU A 184 -5.92 -0.31 -21.45
CA GLU A 184 -4.47 -0.27 -21.14
C GLU A 184 -4.14 -0.76 -19.72
N PHE A 185 -5.09 -0.59 -18.79
CA PHE A 185 -4.93 -0.98 -17.38
C PHE A 185 -6.06 -1.93 -16.94
N PRO A 186 -6.11 -3.16 -17.47
CA PRO A 186 -7.22 -4.08 -17.21
C PRO A 186 -7.29 -4.48 -15.74
N GLY A 187 -8.50 -4.39 -15.15
CA GLY A 187 -8.76 -4.77 -13.76
C GLY A 187 -8.30 -3.76 -12.71
N ALA A 188 -7.65 -2.65 -13.11
CA ALA A 188 -7.22 -1.61 -12.20
C ALA A 188 -8.33 -0.57 -11.93
N ILE A 189 -8.37 -0.03 -10.72
CA ILE A 189 -9.10 1.20 -10.44
C ILE A 189 -8.30 2.38 -10.98
N ILE A 190 -8.83 3.07 -12.00
CA ILE A 190 -8.11 4.15 -12.68
C ILE A 190 -7.87 5.35 -11.75
N THR A 191 -6.61 5.63 -11.47
CA THR A 191 -6.13 6.79 -10.70
C THR A 191 -5.55 7.87 -11.61
N ARG A 192 -5.16 9.03 -11.07
CA ARG A 192 -4.45 10.07 -11.85
C ARG A 192 -3.07 9.59 -12.35
N ALA A 193 -2.46 8.64 -11.65
CA ALA A 193 -1.21 8.02 -12.11
C ALA A 193 -1.40 7.24 -13.43
N HIS A 194 -2.55 6.59 -13.64
CA HIS A 194 -2.86 5.94 -14.90
C HIS A 194 -3.01 6.94 -16.05
N PHE A 195 -3.65 8.08 -15.82
CA PHE A 195 -3.68 9.17 -16.81
C PHE A 195 -2.25 9.62 -17.16
N ALA A 196 -1.41 9.86 -16.16
CA ALA A 196 -0.03 10.27 -16.38
C ALA A 196 0.77 9.20 -17.17
N ARG A 197 0.58 7.91 -16.87
CA ARG A 197 1.19 6.81 -17.63
C ARG A 197 0.71 6.76 -19.07
N TYR A 198 -0.61 6.88 -19.29
CA TYR A 198 -1.20 6.93 -20.61
C TYR A 198 -0.62 8.10 -21.44
N LEU A 199 -0.57 9.29 -20.86
CA LEU A 199 0.01 10.46 -21.53
C LEU A 199 1.49 10.24 -21.89
N LEU A 200 2.25 9.61 -21.00
CA LEU A 200 3.67 9.31 -21.20
C LEU A 200 3.88 8.25 -22.28
N SER A 201 3.14 7.13 -22.22
CA SER A 201 3.25 6.02 -23.20
C SER A 201 2.85 6.43 -24.62
N HIS A 202 1.90 7.39 -24.73
CA HIS A 202 1.42 7.91 -26.02
C HIS A 202 2.18 9.17 -26.48
N GLY A 203 3.24 9.60 -25.77
CA GLY A 203 4.14 10.68 -26.21
C GLY A 203 3.58 12.10 -26.03
N TYR A 204 2.51 12.30 -25.27
CA TYR A 204 1.96 13.62 -24.96
C TYR A 204 2.81 14.42 -23.98
N ILE A 205 3.62 13.72 -23.16
CA ILE A 205 4.49 14.28 -22.14
C ILE A 205 5.84 13.53 -22.09
N GLN A 206 6.85 14.12 -21.42
CA GLN A 206 8.19 13.56 -21.28
C GLN A 206 8.44 12.91 -19.90
N SER A 207 7.58 13.15 -18.93
CA SER A 207 7.72 12.58 -17.58
C SER A 207 6.37 12.52 -16.85
N MET A 208 6.23 11.57 -15.92
CA MET A 208 5.06 11.49 -15.03
C MET A 208 4.82 12.81 -14.30
N LYS A 209 5.90 13.48 -13.84
CA LYS A 209 5.80 14.77 -13.18
C LYS A 209 5.14 15.84 -14.05
N GLU A 210 5.46 15.87 -15.34
CA GLU A 210 4.87 16.82 -16.29
C GLU A 210 3.35 16.67 -16.39
N ALA A 211 2.80 15.46 -16.31
CA ALA A 211 1.35 15.25 -16.29
C ALA A 211 0.69 15.98 -15.13
N PHE A 212 1.27 15.86 -13.94
CA PHE A 212 0.76 16.50 -12.73
C PHE A 212 0.98 18.02 -12.73
N ASP A 213 2.08 18.49 -13.28
CA ASP A 213 2.38 19.94 -13.34
C ASP A 213 1.50 20.69 -14.37
N ARG A 214 1.06 20.01 -15.46
CA ARG A 214 0.39 20.67 -16.60
C ARG A 214 -1.08 20.31 -16.77
N TYR A 215 -1.51 19.09 -16.40
CA TYR A 215 -2.83 18.59 -16.79
C TYR A 215 -3.67 18.10 -15.61
N VAL A 216 -3.19 17.10 -14.83
CA VAL A 216 -4.03 16.33 -13.91
C VAL A 216 -3.76 16.60 -12.43
N GLY A 217 -2.77 17.45 -12.12
CA GLY A 217 -2.48 17.86 -10.74
C GLY A 217 -3.49 18.86 -10.20
N ASP A 218 -3.47 19.09 -8.90
CA ASP A 218 -4.34 20.04 -8.22
C ASP A 218 -4.19 21.43 -8.87
N HIS A 219 -5.31 22.09 -9.15
CA HIS A 219 -5.39 23.38 -9.84
C HIS A 219 -4.98 23.40 -11.33
N CYS A 220 -4.66 22.24 -11.92
CA CYS A 220 -4.39 22.13 -13.36
C CYS A 220 -5.71 22.09 -14.18
N PRO A 221 -5.65 22.45 -15.49
CA PRO A 221 -6.86 22.63 -16.29
C PRO A 221 -7.72 21.38 -16.47
N CYS A 222 -7.12 20.19 -16.42
CA CYS A 222 -7.85 18.91 -16.55
C CYS A 222 -8.13 18.25 -15.19
N PHE A 223 -7.86 18.93 -14.08
CA PHE A 223 -8.22 18.45 -12.76
C PHE A 223 -9.72 18.55 -12.51
N VAL A 224 -10.31 17.47 -12.05
CA VAL A 224 -11.71 17.44 -11.60
C VAL A 224 -11.71 16.94 -10.15
N PRO A 225 -12.21 17.72 -9.18
CA PRO A 225 -12.35 17.27 -7.82
C PRO A 225 -13.35 16.12 -7.73
N ARG A 226 -13.21 15.28 -6.71
CA ARG A 226 -14.20 14.23 -6.43
C ARG A 226 -15.47 14.82 -5.83
N GLU A 227 -16.61 14.34 -6.29
CA GLU A 227 -17.89 14.72 -5.71
C GLU A 227 -18.09 13.93 -4.38
N LYS A 228 -18.10 14.66 -3.27
CA LYS A 228 -18.75 14.31 -1.99
C LYS A 228 -18.30 13.07 -1.21
N VAL A 229 -17.15 12.47 -1.45
CA VAL A 229 -16.60 11.52 -0.49
C VAL A 229 -15.71 12.26 0.50
N THR A 230 -16.10 12.29 1.77
CA THR A 230 -15.39 13.03 2.81
C THR A 230 -14.51 12.10 3.65
N PRO A 231 -13.44 12.60 4.31
CA PRO A 231 -12.66 11.81 5.25
C PRO A 231 -13.51 11.24 6.41
N ALA A 232 -14.55 11.95 6.81
CA ALA A 232 -15.51 11.51 7.82
C ALA A 232 -16.23 10.22 7.40
N GLN A 233 -16.77 10.20 6.18
CA GLN A 233 -17.43 9.00 5.62
C GLN A 233 -16.45 7.82 5.47
N ALA A 234 -15.19 8.10 5.12
CA ALA A 234 -14.17 7.05 5.06
C ALA A 234 -13.86 6.45 6.44
N VAL A 235 -13.77 7.28 7.50
CA VAL A 235 -13.62 6.78 8.87
C VAL A 235 -14.80 5.89 9.27
N GLU A 236 -16.03 6.34 9.03
CA GLU A 236 -17.24 5.57 9.35
C GLU A 236 -17.29 4.24 8.59
N LEU A 237 -16.93 4.25 7.29
CA LEU A 237 -16.89 3.04 6.47
C LEU A 237 -15.85 2.03 6.98
N ILE A 238 -14.64 2.49 7.30
CA ILE A 238 -13.57 1.62 7.81
C ILE A 238 -13.97 1.03 9.17
N LEU A 239 -14.54 1.84 10.07
CA LEU A 239 -15.03 1.38 11.38
C LEU A 239 -16.18 0.38 11.21
N GLY A 240 -17.13 0.64 10.31
CA GLY A 240 -18.21 -0.27 9.97
C GLY A 240 -17.71 -1.64 9.50
N ALA A 241 -16.60 -1.69 8.79
CA ALA A 241 -15.91 -2.92 8.41
C ALA A 241 -15.05 -3.54 9.53
N GLY A 242 -15.16 -3.06 10.77
CA GLY A 242 -14.33 -3.53 11.90
C GLY A 242 -12.85 -3.16 11.80
N GLY A 243 -12.50 -2.32 10.84
CA GLY A 243 -11.13 -1.90 10.56
C GLY A 243 -10.65 -0.73 11.44
N VAL A 244 -9.40 -0.36 11.23
CA VAL A 244 -8.69 0.71 11.93
C VAL A 244 -8.45 1.87 10.97
N PRO A 245 -9.16 3.02 11.09
CA PRO A 245 -8.96 4.17 10.24
C PRO A 245 -7.69 4.94 10.63
N VAL A 246 -6.86 5.22 9.63
CA VAL A 246 -5.59 5.93 9.73
C VAL A 246 -5.57 7.08 8.73
N LEU A 247 -5.23 8.28 9.17
CA LEU A 247 -4.99 9.41 8.27
C LEU A 247 -3.64 9.22 7.57
N ALA A 248 -3.65 9.05 6.25
CA ALA A 248 -2.46 8.75 5.46
C ALA A 248 -1.64 10.02 5.19
N HIS A 249 -0.33 9.93 5.16
CA HIS A 249 0.69 10.92 4.76
C HIS A 249 0.30 12.42 4.86
N PRO A 250 -0.15 12.93 6.03
CA PRO A 250 -0.78 14.25 6.17
C PRO A 250 0.10 15.44 5.75
N ILE A 251 1.42 15.34 5.78
CA ILE A 251 2.32 16.40 5.29
C ILE A 251 2.12 16.67 3.79
N LEU A 252 1.78 15.65 3.01
CA LEU A 252 1.60 15.79 1.56
C LEU A 252 0.37 16.62 1.16
N TYR A 253 -0.54 16.90 2.10
CA TYR A 253 -1.68 17.77 1.82
C TYR A 253 -1.29 19.25 1.69
N HIS A 254 -0.08 19.63 2.13
CA HIS A 254 0.38 21.02 2.13
C HIS A 254 -0.65 21.96 2.78
N MET A 255 -1.23 21.53 3.88
CA MET A 255 -2.11 22.35 4.72
C MET A 255 -1.30 23.14 5.74
N SER A 256 -1.86 24.28 6.21
CA SER A 256 -1.33 24.93 7.41
C SER A 256 -1.55 24.03 8.64
N ASP A 257 -0.71 24.20 9.67
CA ASP A 257 -0.81 23.45 10.91
C ASP A 257 -2.21 23.56 11.55
N ASP A 258 -2.80 24.75 11.53
CA ASP A 258 -4.16 24.97 12.08
C ASP A 258 -5.24 24.20 11.30
N ARG A 259 -5.13 24.13 9.97
CA ARG A 259 -6.09 23.36 9.15
C ARG A 259 -5.93 21.86 9.37
N LEU A 260 -4.70 21.37 9.44
CA LEU A 260 -4.43 19.96 9.71
C LEU A 260 -4.90 19.60 11.12
N ASP A 261 -4.64 20.44 12.11
CA ASP A 261 -5.09 20.27 13.48
C ASP A 261 -6.62 20.18 13.56
N THR A 262 -7.32 21.07 12.85
CA THR A 262 -8.80 21.07 12.77
C THR A 262 -9.31 19.77 12.14
N LEU A 263 -8.75 19.34 11.02
CA LEU A 263 -9.12 18.08 10.35
C LEU A 263 -8.96 16.89 11.30
N VAL A 264 -7.80 16.78 11.97
CA VAL A 264 -7.54 15.67 12.89
C VAL A 264 -8.49 15.70 14.09
N ALA A 265 -8.78 16.89 14.64
CA ALA A 265 -9.75 17.06 15.74
C ALA A 265 -11.17 16.62 15.35
N GLU A 266 -11.60 16.95 14.13
CA GLU A 266 -12.89 16.52 13.59
C GLU A 266 -12.94 15.00 13.39
N LEU A 267 -11.93 14.42 12.74
CA LEU A 267 -11.87 12.98 12.50
C LEU A 267 -11.74 12.15 13.78
N LYS A 268 -11.00 12.66 14.79
CA LYS A 268 -10.92 12.00 16.11
C LYS A 268 -12.29 11.85 16.77
N LYS A 269 -13.16 12.85 16.65
CA LYS A 269 -14.53 12.80 17.22
C LYS A 269 -15.39 11.72 16.55
N ILE A 270 -15.11 11.41 15.28
CA ILE A 270 -15.83 10.38 14.50
C ILE A 270 -15.26 8.99 14.79
N GLY A 271 -14.00 8.90 15.23
CA GLY A 271 -13.37 7.63 15.57
C GLY A 271 -12.06 7.34 14.83
N LEU A 272 -11.37 8.38 14.33
CA LEU A 272 -10.00 8.20 13.81
C LEU A 272 -9.12 7.56 14.89
N VAL A 273 -8.42 6.47 14.54
CA VAL A 273 -7.60 5.69 15.45
C VAL A 273 -6.11 5.98 15.28
N GLY A 274 -5.66 6.15 14.05
CA GLY A 274 -4.24 6.30 13.74
C GLY A 274 -3.91 7.44 12.79
N ILE A 275 -2.63 7.76 12.70
CA ILE A 275 -2.07 8.73 11.77
C ILE A 275 -0.72 8.25 11.27
N GLU A 276 -0.44 8.40 9.99
CA GLU A 276 0.82 7.99 9.40
C GLU A 276 1.91 9.02 9.69
N ALA A 277 2.77 8.68 10.65
CA ALA A 277 3.88 9.52 11.08
C ALA A 277 5.24 9.04 10.57
N ILE A 278 5.35 7.76 10.17
CA ILE A 278 6.56 7.17 9.60
C ILE A 278 6.31 6.98 8.10
N TYR A 279 6.87 7.86 7.27
CA TYR A 279 6.57 7.87 5.84
C TYR A 279 7.83 8.14 4.99
N SER A 280 7.86 7.56 3.78
CA SER A 280 9.03 7.53 2.88
C SER A 280 9.72 8.86 2.68
N THR A 281 8.96 9.94 2.52
CA THR A 281 9.49 11.27 2.17
C THR A 281 9.65 12.22 3.34
N TYR A 282 9.20 11.82 4.54
CA TYR A 282 9.28 12.69 5.70
C TYR A 282 10.72 12.88 6.17
N ASN A 283 11.05 14.11 6.49
CA ASN A 283 12.24 14.43 7.26
C ASN A 283 11.95 14.35 8.77
N THR A 284 12.99 14.42 9.58
CA THR A 284 12.88 14.29 11.05
C THR A 284 11.96 15.33 11.69
N ALA A 285 11.86 16.55 11.11
CA ALA A 285 10.99 17.59 11.65
C ALA A 285 9.52 17.30 11.35
N GLU A 286 9.21 16.86 10.14
CA GLU A 286 7.87 16.43 9.70
C GLU A 286 7.38 15.20 10.50
N GLU A 287 8.23 14.19 10.66
CA GLU A 287 7.90 13.05 11.51
C GLU A 287 7.60 13.48 12.97
N ARG A 288 8.41 14.37 13.52
CA ARG A 288 8.20 14.91 14.88
C ARG A 288 6.91 15.70 14.97
N GLN A 289 6.58 16.50 13.98
CA GLN A 289 5.33 17.26 13.90
C GLN A 289 4.11 16.33 13.96
N ILE A 290 4.08 15.29 13.13
CA ILE A 290 2.95 14.35 13.09
C ILE A 290 2.87 13.49 14.35
N ARG A 291 4.01 13.06 14.93
CA ARG A 291 4.03 12.40 16.25
C ARG A 291 3.49 13.30 17.36
N GLY A 292 3.79 14.61 17.31
CA GLY A 292 3.22 15.60 18.22
C GLY A 292 1.70 15.71 18.10
N LEU A 293 1.20 15.73 16.87
CA LEU A 293 -0.24 15.74 16.58
C LEU A 293 -0.92 14.45 17.05
N ALA A 294 -0.30 13.29 16.81
CA ALA A 294 -0.77 12.00 17.32
C ALA A 294 -0.89 12.00 18.84
N SER A 295 0.14 12.48 19.53
CA SER A 295 0.13 12.59 21.00
C SER A 295 -0.96 13.55 21.52
N LYS A 296 -1.18 14.68 20.82
CA LYS A 296 -2.21 15.67 21.19
C LYS A 296 -3.61 15.07 21.17
N TYR A 297 -3.90 14.20 20.19
CA TYR A 297 -5.23 13.63 19.98
C TYR A 297 -5.34 12.17 20.41
N ASP A 298 -4.35 11.63 21.13
CA ASP A 298 -4.31 10.23 21.53
C ASP A 298 -4.59 9.30 20.34
N LEU A 299 -3.81 9.49 19.27
CA LEU A 299 -3.81 8.65 18.07
C LEU A 299 -2.64 7.67 18.10
N LYS A 300 -2.86 6.49 17.57
CA LYS A 300 -1.81 5.50 17.32
C LYS A 300 -0.96 5.95 16.12
N ILE A 301 0.32 5.58 16.15
CA ILE A 301 1.23 5.82 15.02
C ILE A 301 1.06 4.71 14.00
N SER A 302 1.00 5.06 12.73
CA SER A 302 1.17 4.19 11.59
C SER A 302 2.37 4.60 10.76
N GLY A 303 2.75 3.74 9.82
CA GLY A 303 3.80 4.06 8.85
C GLY A 303 3.88 3.05 7.72
N GLY A 304 4.37 3.53 6.57
CA GLY A 304 4.51 2.73 5.38
C GLY A 304 5.33 3.42 4.31
N SER A 305 5.70 2.64 3.30
CA SER A 305 6.50 3.17 2.20
C SER A 305 5.66 3.92 1.18
N ASP A 306 4.38 3.59 1.06
CA ASP A 306 3.53 4.01 -0.04
C ASP A 306 4.15 3.54 -1.38
N PHE A 307 4.54 2.25 -1.41
CA PHE A 307 5.21 1.60 -2.53
C PHE A 307 4.26 1.43 -3.72
N HIS A 308 4.72 1.87 -4.91
CA HIS A 308 4.00 1.75 -6.17
C HIS A 308 4.85 1.12 -7.28
N GLY A 309 6.00 0.53 -6.93
CA GLY A 309 6.94 -0.02 -7.90
C GLY A 309 7.47 1.04 -8.87
N ALA A 310 7.42 0.77 -10.17
CA ALA A 310 7.96 1.64 -11.21
C ALA A 310 7.26 3.02 -11.30
N ASN A 311 6.06 3.18 -10.74
CA ASN A 311 5.36 4.48 -10.71
C ASN A 311 5.95 5.45 -9.70
N LYS A 312 6.62 4.93 -8.65
CA LYS A 312 7.40 5.72 -7.67
C LYS A 312 8.81 5.12 -7.53
N PRO A 313 9.68 5.19 -8.56
CA PRO A 313 10.91 4.39 -8.66
C PRO A 313 11.97 4.68 -7.59
N LYS A 314 11.82 5.75 -6.83
CA LYS A 314 12.70 6.09 -5.69
C LYS A 314 12.23 5.51 -4.36
N ILE A 315 11.01 4.97 -4.31
CA ILE A 315 10.40 4.41 -3.12
C ILE A 315 10.47 2.90 -3.23
N ASP A 316 11.14 2.28 -2.28
CA ASP A 316 11.31 0.84 -2.22
C ASP A 316 10.49 0.25 -1.06
N LEU A 317 9.96 -0.96 -1.25
CA LEU A 317 9.13 -1.65 -0.27
C LEU A 317 9.88 -1.80 1.07
N GLY A 318 9.23 -1.44 2.17
CA GLY A 318 9.74 -1.52 3.54
C GLY A 318 10.82 -0.49 3.89
N THR A 319 11.50 0.10 2.89
CA THR A 319 12.64 1.00 3.13
C THR A 319 12.48 2.40 2.57
N GLY A 320 11.40 2.67 1.83
CA GLY A 320 11.11 3.98 1.26
C GLY A 320 12.28 4.51 0.42
N TRP A 321 12.77 5.71 0.74
CA TRP A 321 14.01 6.28 0.15
C TRP A 321 15.29 5.70 0.79
N GLY A 322 15.25 4.47 1.31
CA GLY A 322 16.38 3.76 1.90
C GLY A 322 16.62 4.08 3.38
N LYS A 323 15.72 4.81 4.04
CA LYS A 323 15.82 5.18 5.46
C LYS A 323 14.58 4.85 6.27
N LEU A 324 13.48 4.52 5.61
CA LEU A 324 12.26 4.13 6.28
C LEU A 324 12.50 2.88 7.12
N TYR A 325 11.96 2.87 8.31
CA TYR A 325 11.90 1.72 9.19
C TYR A 325 10.64 1.80 10.03
N VAL A 326 9.71 0.88 9.79
CA VAL A 326 8.48 0.73 10.57
C VAL A 326 8.63 -0.55 11.40
N PRO A 327 8.83 -0.44 12.72
CA PRO A 327 9.00 -1.62 13.58
C PRO A 327 7.68 -2.36 13.78
N ASP A 328 7.74 -3.67 14.07
CA ASP A 328 6.57 -4.52 14.33
C ASP A 328 5.65 -3.97 15.43
N GLU A 329 6.21 -3.28 16.42
CA GLU A 329 5.43 -2.69 17.50
C GLU A 329 4.39 -1.68 17.00
N VAL A 330 4.63 -1.05 15.85
CA VAL A 330 3.66 -0.15 15.21
C VAL A 330 2.42 -0.93 14.78
N LEU A 331 2.62 -2.08 14.12
CA LEU A 331 1.54 -2.97 13.72
C LEU A 331 0.79 -3.51 14.94
N GLU A 332 1.52 -4.02 15.94
CA GLU A 332 0.91 -4.61 17.13
C GLU A 332 0.07 -3.58 17.92
N ASN A 333 0.52 -2.33 17.98
CA ASN A 333 -0.27 -1.25 18.59
C ASN A 333 -1.55 -0.92 17.82
N LEU A 334 -1.55 -1.10 16.50
CA LEU A 334 -2.71 -0.83 15.64
C LEU A 334 -3.72 -1.99 15.63
N ARG A 335 -3.31 -3.22 16.00
CA ARG A 335 -4.24 -4.36 16.00
C ARG A 335 -5.49 -4.05 16.80
N PRO A 336 -6.67 -4.35 16.24
CA PRO A 336 -7.92 -4.27 17.01
C PRO A 336 -7.90 -5.25 18.17
N GLU A 337 -8.47 -4.85 19.31
CA GLU A 337 -8.67 -5.77 20.44
C GLU A 337 -9.52 -6.97 19.98
N LYS A 338 -9.06 -8.19 20.30
CA LYS A 338 -9.88 -9.39 20.02
C LYS A 338 -11.16 -9.30 20.85
N LYS A 339 -12.28 -9.16 20.16
CA LYS A 339 -13.61 -9.22 20.77
C LYS A 339 -13.91 -10.64 21.28
#